data_f357c7a8efec53a43bae15aa7a71ea5f
#
_entry.id   f357c7a8efec53a43bae15aa7a71ea5f
#
_cell.length_a   1.000
_cell.length_b   1.000
_cell.length_c   1.000
_cell.angle_alpha   90.00
_cell.angle_beta   90.00
_cell.angle_gamma   90.00
#
_symmetry.space_group_name_H-M   'P 1'
#
loop_
_entity.id
_entity.type
_entity.pdbx_description
1 polymer ?
#
loop_
_entity_poly.entity_id
_entity_poly.type
_entity_poly.pdbx_seq_one_letter_code
_entity_poly.pdbx_strand_id
1 'polypeptide(L)'
;MSVLGSLSQLLEIVVALLLAPLLVGWVNQWRAWLQNRSAPPLLQPYRVLHKLFHKESVVAQHASSLFRSAPYVVVSCMLLASAIIPTLSTDLPLAPAADAIALVGLFALARVFISLAAMDVGTAFGTMGARREMLIGFLAEPALLMVLFSASLIPKSTSLATIVETLAHRELAIYPSLAFAGVAFTMISLAENARVPVDNPATHLELTMIHEALILEYSGRHLALLEWAASLKLFAYSCLGLALFLPWGVAEAHAPLELVLALPVLILKLALGGMLLAAMETANAKMRIFRVPEFLGTAFLLAVIGVLVHILLGA
;
A
#
# COMPACT_ATOMS: atom_id res chain seq x y z
N MET A 1 -13.84 -11.77 22.77
CA MET A 1 -13.69 -10.48 22.03
C MET A 1 -13.85 -9.37 23.06
N SER A 2 -12.79 -8.59 23.26
CA SER A 2 -12.86 -7.45 24.18
C SER A 2 -13.62 -6.29 23.51
N VAL A 3 -14.42 -5.54 24.27
CA VAL A 3 -15.10 -4.34 23.78
C VAL A 3 -14.05 -3.33 23.28
N LEU A 4 -12.90 -3.27 23.96
CA LEU A 4 -11.78 -2.42 23.58
C LEU A 4 -11.19 -2.83 22.20
N GLY A 5 -11.03 -4.12 21.93
CA GLY A 5 -10.55 -4.61 20.64
C GLY A 5 -11.50 -4.26 19.48
N SER A 6 -12.82 -4.33 19.70
CA SER A 6 -13.79 -3.91 18.67
C SER A 6 -13.73 -2.39 18.42
N LEU A 7 -13.45 -1.62 19.44
CA LEU A 7 -13.34 -0.16 19.36
C LEU A 7 -12.04 0.24 18.66
N SER A 8 -10.92 -0.43 18.94
CA SER A 8 -9.64 -0.21 18.24
C SER A 8 -9.74 -0.58 16.77
N GLN A 9 -10.42 -1.68 16.41
CA GLN A 9 -10.65 -2.07 15.02
C GLN A 9 -11.46 -1.01 14.24
N LEU A 10 -12.55 -0.50 14.84
CA LEU A 10 -13.34 0.56 14.23
C LEU A 10 -12.52 1.85 14.07
N LEU A 11 -11.73 2.19 15.08
CA LEU A 11 -10.85 3.36 15.03
C LEU A 11 -9.82 3.22 13.91
N GLU A 12 -9.18 2.06 13.75
CA GLU A 12 -8.24 1.81 12.66
C GLU A 12 -8.87 1.96 11.28
N ILE A 13 -10.07 1.44 11.09
CA ILE A 13 -10.81 1.59 9.82
C ILE A 13 -11.12 3.06 9.53
N VAL A 14 -11.62 3.80 10.54
CA VAL A 14 -11.91 5.23 10.38
C VAL A 14 -10.65 6.04 10.11
N VAL A 15 -9.57 5.74 10.84
CA VAL A 15 -8.25 6.36 10.64
C VAL A 15 -7.73 6.09 9.22
N ALA A 16 -7.82 4.86 8.73
CA ALA A 16 -7.42 4.51 7.37
C ALA A 16 -8.23 5.30 6.33
N LEU A 17 -9.55 5.35 6.45
CA LEU A 17 -10.42 6.09 5.53
C LEU A 17 -10.12 7.59 5.51
N LEU A 18 -9.80 8.16 6.67
CA LEU A 18 -9.52 9.59 6.80
C LEU A 18 -8.07 9.94 6.48
N LEU A 19 -7.09 9.19 6.94
CA LEU A 19 -5.68 9.54 6.75
C LEU A 19 -5.15 9.15 5.36
N ALA A 20 -5.75 8.20 4.66
CA ALA A 20 -5.25 7.76 3.36
C ALA A 20 -5.20 8.90 2.31
N PRO A 21 -6.28 9.66 2.03
CA PRO A 21 -6.21 10.78 1.12
C PRO A 21 -5.34 11.93 1.66
N LEU A 22 -5.28 12.11 3.00
CA LEU A 22 -4.44 13.12 3.64
C LEU A 22 -2.95 12.83 3.42
N LEU A 23 -2.55 11.57 3.52
CA LEU A 23 -1.18 11.12 3.24
C LEU A 23 -0.77 11.45 1.80
N VAL A 24 -1.66 11.18 0.83
CA VAL A 24 -1.42 11.55 -0.58
C VAL A 24 -1.24 13.07 -0.72
N GLY A 25 -2.10 13.87 -0.07
CA GLY A 25 -1.99 15.34 -0.06
C GLY A 25 -0.67 15.81 0.55
N TRP A 26 -0.22 15.19 1.65
CA TRP A 26 1.02 15.49 2.32
C TRP A 26 2.25 15.19 1.44
N VAL A 27 2.30 14.01 0.82
CA VAL A 27 3.37 13.63 -0.12
C VAL A 27 3.43 14.61 -1.29
N ASN A 28 2.27 15.00 -1.84
CA ASN A 28 2.19 15.95 -2.96
C ASN A 28 2.69 17.36 -2.57
N GLN A 29 2.42 17.82 -1.33
CA GLN A 29 2.95 19.09 -0.83
C GLN A 29 4.47 19.06 -0.73
N TRP A 30 5.03 18.05 -0.08
CA TRP A 30 6.48 17.91 0.06
C TRP A 30 7.18 17.81 -1.29
N ARG A 31 6.61 17.03 -2.22
CA ARG A 31 7.13 16.94 -3.58
C ARG A 31 7.17 18.30 -4.28
N ALA A 32 6.11 19.11 -4.14
CA ALA A 32 6.06 20.45 -4.72
C ALA A 32 7.12 21.38 -4.10
N TRP A 33 7.26 21.38 -2.78
CA TRP A 33 8.28 22.17 -2.09
C TRP A 33 9.72 21.77 -2.48
N LEU A 34 10.01 20.47 -2.52
CA LEU A 34 11.32 19.97 -2.95
C LEU A 34 11.64 20.32 -4.40
N GLN A 35 10.63 20.50 -5.25
CA GLN A 35 10.77 20.95 -6.64
C GLN A 35 10.73 22.47 -6.80
N ASN A 36 10.72 23.22 -5.69
CA ASN A 36 10.57 24.68 -5.68
C ASN A 36 9.33 25.19 -6.43
N ARG A 37 8.21 24.47 -6.28
CA ARG A 37 6.90 24.81 -6.87
C ARG A 37 5.90 25.19 -5.78
N SER A 38 4.86 25.93 -6.15
CA SER A 38 3.74 26.19 -5.26
C SER A 38 3.05 24.89 -4.85
N ALA A 39 2.95 24.65 -3.54
CA ALA A 39 2.36 23.41 -3.02
C ALA A 39 0.83 23.44 -3.15
N PRO A 40 0.20 22.34 -3.57
CA PRO A 40 -1.25 22.21 -3.53
C PRO A 40 -1.75 22.18 -2.08
N PRO A 41 -3.00 22.56 -1.80
CA PRO A 41 -3.55 22.45 -0.45
C PRO A 41 -3.62 21.00 0.00
N LEU A 42 -3.34 20.75 1.29
CA LEU A 42 -3.31 19.42 1.89
C LEU A 42 -4.61 18.62 1.65
N LEU A 43 -5.75 19.29 1.68
CA LEU A 43 -7.07 18.69 1.48
C LEU A 43 -7.47 18.56 0.00
N GLN A 44 -6.55 18.77 -0.94
CA GLN A 44 -6.83 18.64 -2.37
C GLN A 44 -7.38 17.27 -2.76
N PRO A 45 -6.87 16.12 -2.29
CA PRO A 45 -7.43 14.81 -2.62
C PRO A 45 -8.90 14.68 -2.21
N TYR A 46 -9.29 15.20 -1.04
CA TYR A 46 -10.68 15.18 -0.60
C TYR A 46 -11.60 16.04 -1.49
N ARG A 47 -11.11 17.18 -1.96
CA ARG A 47 -11.88 18.02 -2.90
C ARG A 47 -12.09 17.30 -4.23
N VAL A 48 -11.08 16.55 -4.69
CA VAL A 48 -11.18 15.73 -5.90
C VAL A 48 -12.19 14.62 -5.71
N LEU A 49 -12.10 13.85 -4.62
CA LEU A 49 -13.06 12.81 -4.29
C LEU A 49 -14.49 13.35 -4.20
N HIS A 50 -14.70 14.44 -3.45
CA HIS A 50 -16.00 15.09 -3.33
C HIS A 50 -16.58 15.49 -4.67
N LYS A 51 -15.77 16.13 -5.53
CA LYS A 51 -16.16 16.50 -6.89
C LYS A 51 -16.56 15.28 -7.72
N LEU A 52 -15.79 14.19 -7.66
CA LEU A 52 -16.04 12.99 -8.44
C LEU A 52 -17.32 12.26 -7.99
N PHE A 53 -17.60 12.22 -6.68
CA PHE A 53 -18.84 11.62 -6.17
C PHE A 53 -20.11 12.36 -6.59
N HIS A 54 -20.00 13.67 -6.87
CA HIS A 54 -21.12 14.48 -7.33
C HIS A 54 -21.26 14.54 -8.86
N LYS A 55 -20.32 13.95 -9.60
CA LYS A 55 -20.40 13.85 -11.05
C LYS A 55 -21.20 12.63 -11.49
N GLU A 56 -21.90 12.75 -12.61
CA GLU A 56 -22.53 11.62 -13.27
C GLU A 56 -21.49 10.59 -13.73
N SER A 57 -21.82 9.32 -13.54
CA SER A 57 -20.98 8.22 -14.00
C SER A 57 -21.40 7.82 -15.41
N VAL A 58 -20.55 8.09 -16.37
CA VAL A 58 -20.69 7.61 -17.74
C VAL A 58 -19.97 6.27 -17.84
N VAL A 59 -20.66 5.26 -18.35
CA VAL A 59 -20.13 3.90 -18.52
C VAL A 59 -20.09 3.59 -20.01
N ALA A 60 -19.00 3.00 -20.47
CA ALA A 60 -18.86 2.59 -21.87
C ALA A 60 -19.98 1.62 -22.28
N GLN A 61 -20.46 1.74 -23.53
CA GLN A 61 -21.61 0.93 -24.01
C GLN A 61 -21.36 -0.58 -23.97
N HIS A 62 -20.11 -1.00 -24.14
CA HIS A 62 -19.70 -2.42 -24.14
C HIS A 62 -19.19 -2.91 -22.79
N ALA A 63 -19.24 -2.08 -21.73
CA ALA A 63 -18.80 -2.47 -20.40
C ALA A 63 -19.72 -3.51 -19.77
N SER A 64 -19.14 -4.63 -19.33
CA SER A 64 -19.85 -5.70 -18.64
C SER A 64 -20.18 -5.37 -17.19
N SER A 65 -20.81 -6.33 -16.49
CA SER A 65 -21.02 -6.25 -15.04
C SER A 65 -19.71 -6.21 -14.25
N LEU A 66 -18.65 -6.84 -14.78
CA LEU A 66 -17.33 -6.85 -14.18
C LEU A 66 -16.76 -5.42 -14.07
N PHE A 67 -16.82 -4.63 -15.15
CA PHE A 67 -16.37 -3.24 -15.16
C PHE A 67 -17.09 -2.41 -14.08
N ARG A 68 -18.40 -2.61 -13.90
CA ARG A 68 -19.19 -1.87 -12.91
C ARG A 68 -18.91 -2.31 -11.48
N SER A 69 -18.61 -3.58 -11.25
CA SER A 69 -18.37 -4.13 -9.89
C SER A 69 -16.92 -3.96 -9.42
N ALA A 70 -15.95 -3.93 -10.34
CA ALA A 70 -14.52 -3.87 -10.00
C ALA A 70 -14.14 -2.72 -9.04
N PRO A 71 -14.62 -1.47 -9.17
CA PRO A 71 -14.29 -0.41 -8.22
C PRO A 71 -14.70 -0.73 -6.78
N TYR A 72 -15.85 -1.38 -6.60
CA TYR A 72 -16.33 -1.78 -5.27
C TYR A 72 -15.47 -2.89 -4.67
N VAL A 73 -15.12 -3.91 -5.49
CA VAL A 73 -14.21 -4.99 -5.05
C VAL A 73 -12.85 -4.43 -4.67
N VAL A 74 -12.27 -3.55 -5.50
CA VAL A 74 -10.95 -2.96 -5.24
C VAL A 74 -10.94 -2.14 -3.95
N VAL A 75 -11.94 -1.29 -3.72
CA VAL A 75 -12.07 -0.52 -2.46
C VAL A 75 -12.23 -1.46 -1.28
N SER A 76 -13.07 -2.48 -1.38
CA SER A 76 -13.29 -3.45 -0.29
C SER A 76 -12.02 -4.21 0.06
N CYS A 77 -11.25 -4.66 -0.94
CA CYS A 77 -9.96 -5.31 -0.72
C CYS A 77 -8.96 -4.38 -0.03
N MET A 78 -8.85 -3.11 -0.46
CA MET A 78 -7.94 -2.15 0.14
C MET A 78 -8.35 -1.76 1.57
N LEU A 79 -9.66 -1.65 1.82
CA LEU A 79 -10.19 -1.39 3.16
C LEU A 79 -9.93 -2.56 4.10
N LEU A 80 -10.19 -3.79 3.66
CA LEU A 80 -9.89 -5.00 4.44
C LEU A 80 -8.38 -5.13 4.68
N ALA A 81 -7.54 -4.91 3.67
CA ALA A 81 -6.09 -4.92 3.84
C ALA A 81 -5.64 -3.89 4.90
N SER A 82 -6.19 -2.68 4.88
CA SER A 82 -5.88 -1.66 5.87
C SER A 82 -6.39 -2.04 7.28
N ALA A 83 -7.52 -2.75 7.37
CA ALA A 83 -8.12 -3.15 8.62
C ALA A 83 -7.41 -4.34 9.30
N ILE A 84 -6.70 -5.19 8.56
CA ILE A 84 -5.96 -6.35 9.11
C ILE A 84 -4.51 -6.03 9.46
N ILE A 85 -3.96 -4.89 9.03
CA ILE A 85 -2.61 -4.45 9.39
C ILE A 85 -2.68 -3.80 10.77
N PRO A 86 -2.02 -4.35 11.81
CA PRO A 86 -2.04 -3.78 13.15
C PRO A 86 -1.27 -2.46 13.17
N THR A 87 -1.99 -1.35 13.20
CA THR A 87 -1.44 0.01 13.11
C THR A 87 -1.47 0.75 14.45
N LEU A 88 -2.55 0.62 15.19
CA LEU A 88 -2.74 1.25 16.50
C LEU A 88 -2.67 0.23 17.63
N SER A 89 -3.20 -0.99 17.42
CA SER A 89 -3.22 -2.04 18.43
C SER A 89 -3.01 -3.41 17.82
N THR A 90 -2.49 -4.35 18.60
CA THR A 90 -2.34 -5.77 18.24
C THR A 90 -3.57 -6.61 18.62
N ASP A 91 -4.44 -6.13 19.54
CA ASP A 91 -5.68 -6.80 19.96
C ASP A 91 -6.85 -6.42 19.03
N LEU A 92 -6.84 -7.00 17.82
CA LEU A 92 -7.87 -6.75 16.83
C LEU A 92 -8.77 -7.97 16.65
N PRO A 93 -10.12 -7.81 16.61
CA PRO A 93 -11.04 -8.89 16.27
C PRO A 93 -10.74 -9.62 14.97
N LEU A 94 -10.18 -8.93 13.98
CA LEU A 94 -9.75 -9.50 12.70
C LEU A 94 -8.34 -10.11 12.75
N ALA A 95 -7.63 -10.08 13.90
CA ALA A 95 -6.30 -10.67 14.04
C ALA A 95 -6.20 -12.13 13.58
N PRO A 96 -7.20 -13.01 13.80
CA PRO A 96 -7.16 -14.38 13.28
C PRO A 96 -7.15 -14.47 11.74
N ALA A 97 -7.69 -13.45 11.05
CA ALA A 97 -7.66 -13.33 9.60
C ALA A 97 -6.45 -12.51 9.10
N ALA A 98 -5.72 -11.87 10.01
CA ALA A 98 -4.56 -11.02 9.73
C ALA A 98 -3.30 -11.87 9.48
N ASP A 99 -3.35 -12.69 8.43
CA ASP A 99 -2.24 -13.50 7.97
C ASP A 99 -1.50 -12.80 6.82
N ALA A 100 -0.18 -12.97 6.79
CA ALA A 100 0.67 -12.39 5.74
C ALA A 100 0.23 -12.83 4.32
N ILE A 101 -0.18 -14.10 4.18
CA ILE A 101 -0.65 -14.66 2.90
C ILE A 101 -1.99 -14.03 2.51
N ALA A 102 -2.91 -13.88 3.48
CA ALA A 102 -4.22 -13.26 3.25
C ALA A 102 -4.08 -11.80 2.81
N LEU A 103 -3.14 -11.05 3.42
CA LEU A 103 -2.86 -9.66 3.02
C LEU A 103 -2.40 -9.55 1.57
N VAL A 104 -1.42 -10.38 1.17
CA VAL A 104 -0.94 -10.40 -0.23
C VAL A 104 -2.04 -10.85 -1.17
N GLY A 105 -2.86 -11.82 -0.77
CA GLY A 105 -4.04 -12.27 -1.53
C GLY A 105 -5.06 -11.16 -1.77
N LEU A 106 -5.30 -10.26 -0.80
CA LEU A 106 -6.19 -9.10 -0.98
C LEU A 106 -5.63 -8.10 -2.00
N PHE A 107 -4.32 -7.83 -1.96
CA PHE A 107 -3.68 -6.97 -2.96
C PHE A 107 -3.72 -7.59 -4.36
N ALA A 108 -3.44 -8.90 -4.47
CA ALA A 108 -3.53 -9.65 -5.72
C ALA A 108 -4.96 -9.66 -6.28
N LEU A 109 -5.97 -9.90 -5.42
CA LEU A 109 -7.38 -9.91 -5.83
C LEU A 109 -7.80 -8.55 -6.41
N ALA A 110 -7.47 -7.46 -5.74
CA ALA A 110 -7.76 -6.12 -6.22
C ALA A 110 -7.10 -5.84 -7.58
N ARG A 111 -5.84 -6.27 -7.76
CA ARG A 111 -5.12 -6.14 -9.03
C ARG A 111 -5.77 -6.94 -10.15
N VAL A 112 -6.16 -8.18 -9.89
CA VAL A 112 -6.84 -9.01 -10.90
C VAL A 112 -8.13 -8.35 -11.35
N PHE A 113 -8.96 -7.86 -10.42
CA PHE A 113 -10.21 -7.21 -10.77
C PHE A 113 -10.03 -5.93 -11.59
N ILE A 114 -9.10 -5.04 -11.21
CA ILE A 114 -8.86 -3.81 -11.97
C ILE A 114 -8.27 -4.10 -13.35
N SER A 115 -7.38 -5.08 -13.47
CA SER A 115 -6.78 -5.48 -14.73
C SER A 115 -7.81 -6.11 -15.69
N LEU A 116 -8.66 -6.99 -15.18
CA LEU A 116 -9.75 -7.57 -15.96
C LEU A 116 -10.75 -6.51 -16.42
N ALA A 117 -11.11 -5.57 -15.54
CA ALA A 117 -12.00 -4.47 -15.86
C ALA A 117 -11.41 -3.52 -16.93
N ALA A 118 -10.10 -3.26 -16.88
CA ALA A 118 -9.44 -2.45 -17.91
C ALA A 118 -9.41 -3.13 -19.28
N MET A 119 -9.39 -4.47 -19.33
CA MET A 119 -9.48 -5.25 -20.56
C MET A 119 -10.92 -5.41 -21.07
N ASP A 120 -11.91 -5.38 -20.19
CA ASP A 120 -13.33 -5.63 -20.48
C ASP A 120 -13.90 -4.64 -21.53
N VAL A 121 -13.48 -3.40 -21.47
CA VAL A 121 -13.94 -2.34 -22.41
C VAL A 121 -13.32 -2.49 -23.80
N GLY A 122 -12.21 -3.22 -23.93
CA GLY A 122 -11.57 -3.49 -25.22
C GLY A 122 -10.76 -2.31 -25.78
N THR A 123 -10.44 -1.29 -24.97
CA THR A 123 -9.59 -0.17 -25.41
C THR A 123 -8.11 -0.56 -25.48
N ALA A 124 -7.38 0.02 -26.43
CA ALA A 124 -5.96 -0.26 -26.60
C ALA A 124 -5.14 0.11 -25.35
N PHE A 125 -5.44 1.25 -24.74
CA PHE A 125 -4.74 1.74 -23.53
C PHE A 125 -5.05 0.90 -22.29
N GLY A 126 -6.31 0.56 -22.05
CA GLY A 126 -6.72 -0.30 -20.95
C GLY A 126 -6.05 -1.68 -21.02
N THR A 127 -6.07 -2.30 -22.21
CA THR A 127 -5.42 -3.60 -22.43
C THR A 127 -3.90 -3.53 -22.25
N MET A 128 -3.26 -2.46 -22.72
CA MET A 128 -1.80 -2.27 -22.56
C MET A 128 -1.45 -2.05 -21.08
N GLY A 129 -2.21 -1.20 -20.37
CA GLY A 129 -2.05 -0.98 -18.93
C GLY A 129 -2.20 -2.28 -18.13
N ALA A 130 -3.24 -3.06 -18.41
CA ALA A 130 -3.50 -4.33 -17.74
C ALA A 130 -2.36 -5.34 -17.89
N ARG A 131 -1.82 -5.50 -19.10
CA ARG A 131 -0.66 -6.39 -19.32
C ARG A 131 0.58 -5.96 -18.54
N ARG A 132 0.83 -4.66 -18.44
CA ARG A 132 1.95 -4.11 -17.67
C ARG A 132 1.75 -4.29 -16.17
N GLU A 133 0.53 -4.04 -15.69
CA GLU A 133 0.17 -4.25 -14.28
C GLU A 133 0.29 -5.71 -13.87
N MET A 134 -0.16 -6.64 -14.71
CA MET A 134 0.00 -8.08 -14.48
C MET A 134 1.48 -8.50 -14.41
N LEU A 135 2.34 -7.91 -15.25
CA LEU A 135 3.78 -8.19 -15.21
C LEU A 135 4.41 -7.70 -13.89
N ILE A 136 4.02 -6.52 -13.43
CA ILE A 136 4.46 -5.99 -12.13
C ILE A 136 4.01 -6.91 -11.01
N GLY A 137 2.73 -7.31 -10.99
CA GLY A 137 2.18 -8.19 -9.98
C GLY A 137 2.86 -9.54 -9.90
N PHE A 138 3.12 -10.14 -11.05
CA PHE A 138 3.81 -11.43 -11.12
C PHE A 138 5.17 -11.44 -10.40
N LEU A 139 5.86 -10.30 -10.37
CA LEU A 139 7.16 -10.16 -9.70
C LEU A 139 7.04 -9.58 -8.28
N ALA A 140 6.13 -8.63 -8.08
CA ALA A 140 6.01 -7.91 -6.82
C ALA A 140 5.34 -8.76 -5.71
N GLU A 141 4.33 -9.57 -6.05
CA GLU A 141 3.61 -10.40 -5.09
C GLU A 141 4.50 -11.47 -4.45
N PRO A 142 5.27 -12.29 -5.19
CA PRO A 142 6.21 -13.22 -4.59
C PRO A 142 7.29 -12.51 -3.79
N ALA A 143 7.77 -11.35 -4.25
CA ALA A 143 8.77 -10.57 -3.53
C ALA A 143 8.21 -10.07 -2.18
N LEU A 144 6.97 -9.58 -2.16
CA LEU A 144 6.31 -9.16 -0.92
C LEU A 144 6.09 -10.33 0.05
N LEU A 145 5.69 -11.51 -0.45
CA LEU A 145 5.61 -12.72 0.37
C LEU A 145 6.95 -13.08 1.00
N MET A 146 8.05 -12.99 0.26
CA MET A 146 9.39 -13.27 0.80
C MET A 146 9.81 -12.26 1.86
N VAL A 147 9.46 -10.97 1.71
CA VAL A 147 9.66 -9.95 2.75
C VAL A 147 8.89 -10.30 4.02
N LEU A 148 7.61 -10.64 3.90
CA LEU A 148 6.77 -11.01 5.03
C LEU A 148 7.26 -12.31 5.69
N PHE A 149 7.71 -13.29 4.92
CA PHE A 149 8.30 -14.52 5.47
C PHE A 149 9.61 -14.23 6.21
N SER A 150 10.47 -13.30 5.73
CA SER A 150 11.65 -12.88 6.48
C SER A 150 11.29 -12.37 7.88
N ALA A 151 10.22 -11.58 7.99
CA ALA A 151 9.74 -11.08 9.27
C ALA A 151 9.06 -12.20 10.12
N SER A 152 8.36 -13.15 9.48
CA SER A 152 7.64 -14.23 10.13
C SER A 152 8.55 -15.29 10.75
N LEU A 153 9.79 -15.42 10.27
CA LEU A 153 10.78 -16.35 10.84
C LEU A 153 11.14 -16.00 12.29
N ILE A 154 11.09 -14.73 12.67
CA ILE A 154 11.44 -14.25 14.01
C ILE A 154 10.46 -14.79 15.07
N PRO A 155 9.13 -14.60 14.94
CA PRO A 155 8.15 -15.16 15.86
C PRO A 155 7.74 -16.60 15.51
N LYS A 156 8.19 -17.15 14.37
CA LYS A 156 7.73 -18.42 13.80
C LYS A 156 6.22 -18.47 13.58
N SER A 157 5.63 -17.35 13.15
CA SER A 157 4.20 -17.18 12.91
C SER A 157 3.97 -16.29 11.69
N THR A 158 2.96 -16.59 10.88
CA THR A 158 2.53 -15.77 9.75
C THR A 158 1.49 -14.71 10.13
N SER A 159 1.00 -14.74 11.37
CA SER A 159 0.07 -13.72 11.89
C SER A 159 0.75 -12.37 12.02
N LEU A 160 0.20 -11.35 11.37
CA LEU A 160 0.74 -9.98 11.39
C LEU A 160 0.75 -9.40 12.81
N ALA A 161 -0.27 -9.66 13.61
CA ALA A 161 -0.34 -9.20 14.99
C ALA A 161 0.81 -9.78 15.82
N THR A 162 1.07 -11.09 15.73
CA THR A 162 2.18 -11.75 16.42
C THR A 162 3.54 -11.25 15.93
N ILE A 163 3.69 -11.00 14.63
CA ILE A 163 4.93 -10.47 14.06
C ILE A 163 5.21 -9.08 14.64
N VAL A 164 4.23 -8.18 14.60
CA VAL A 164 4.39 -6.80 15.09
C VAL A 164 4.62 -6.77 16.60
N GLU A 165 3.87 -7.54 17.38
CA GLU A 165 4.03 -7.64 18.82
C GLU A 165 5.43 -8.13 19.20
N THR A 166 5.92 -9.20 18.54
CA THR A 166 7.25 -9.73 18.80
C THR A 166 8.34 -8.73 18.42
N LEU A 167 8.20 -8.01 17.31
CA LEU A 167 9.17 -7.00 16.88
C LEU A 167 9.15 -5.76 17.77
N ALA A 168 8.00 -5.40 18.34
CA ALA A 168 7.86 -4.25 19.24
C ALA A 168 8.53 -4.47 20.60
N HIS A 169 8.51 -5.70 21.12
CA HIS A 169 8.98 -6.03 22.49
C HIS A 169 10.41 -6.60 22.55
N ARG A 170 10.99 -6.94 21.40
CA ARG A 170 12.40 -7.36 21.40
C ARG A 170 13.32 -6.17 21.59
N GLU A 171 14.37 -6.34 22.39
CA GLU A 171 15.49 -5.41 22.44
C GLU A 171 15.96 -5.07 21.02
N LEU A 172 16.44 -3.86 20.79
CA LEU A 172 16.89 -3.34 19.47
C LEU A 172 18.02 -4.21 18.89
N ALA A 173 17.71 -5.46 18.60
CA ALA A 173 18.62 -6.33 17.87
C ALA A 173 18.51 -5.96 16.39
N ILE A 174 19.61 -5.48 15.84
CA ILE A 174 19.73 -5.25 14.40
C ILE A 174 19.76 -6.61 13.73
N TYR A 175 18.62 -7.05 13.20
CA TYR A 175 18.57 -8.26 12.38
C TYR A 175 19.01 -7.91 10.95
N PRO A 176 20.17 -8.38 10.48
CA PRO A 176 20.62 -8.13 9.11
C PRO A 176 19.60 -8.57 8.06
N SER A 177 18.85 -9.64 8.36
CA SER A 177 17.75 -10.15 7.53
C SER A 177 16.67 -9.10 7.29
N LEU A 178 16.26 -8.35 8.33
CA LEU A 178 15.26 -7.28 8.20
C LEU A 178 15.79 -6.07 7.43
N ALA A 179 17.11 -5.81 7.43
CA ALA A 179 17.67 -4.74 6.60
C ALA A 179 17.51 -5.05 5.11
N PHE A 180 17.83 -6.27 4.67
CA PHE A 180 17.59 -6.72 3.29
C PHE A 180 16.11 -6.70 2.95
N ALA A 181 15.24 -7.20 3.84
CA ALA A 181 13.80 -7.18 3.69
C ALA A 181 13.25 -5.76 3.59
N GLY A 182 13.79 -4.78 4.35
CA GLY A 182 13.38 -3.39 4.33
C GLY A 182 13.70 -2.69 3.00
N VAL A 183 14.88 -2.92 2.44
CA VAL A 183 15.23 -2.42 1.10
C VAL A 183 14.32 -3.04 0.05
N ALA A 184 14.13 -4.36 0.08
CA ALA A 184 13.22 -5.07 -0.83
C ALA A 184 11.79 -4.53 -0.73
N PHE A 185 11.26 -4.37 0.48
CA PHE A 185 9.94 -3.81 0.74
C PHE A 185 9.77 -2.40 0.17
N THR A 186 10.78 -1.55 0.34
CA THR A 186 10.75 -0.18 -0.20
C THR A 186 10.65 -0.20 -1.73
N MET A 187 11.44 -1.05 -2.39
CA MET A 187 11.38 -1.21 -3.85
C MET A 187 10.01 -1.71 -4.31
N ILE A 188 9.46 -2.72 -3.64
CA ILE A 188 8.13 -3.27 -3.92
C ILE A 188 7.05 -2.22 -3.69
N SER A 189 7.10 -1.50 -2.56
CA SER A 189 6.13 -0.46 -2.22
C SER A 189 6.08 0.66 -3.26
N LEU A 190 7.22 1.09 -3.80
CA LEU A 190 7.29 2.07 -4.89
C LEU A 190 6.62 1.54 -6.16
N ALA A 191 6.87 0.29 -6.53
CA ALA A 191 6.28 -0.32 -7.71
C ALA A 191 4.75 -0.50 -7.57
N GLU A 192 4.32 -1.02 -6.43
CA GLU A 192 2.91 -1.30 -6.15
C GLU A 192 2.04 -0.04 -6.07
N ASN A 193 2.59 1.06 -5.60
CA ASN A 193 1.87 2.32 -5.45
C ASN A 193 2.07 3.29 -6.62
N ALA A 194 2.49 2.80 -7.78
CA ALA A 194 2.71 3.62 -8.97
C ALA A 194 3.62 4.83 -8.72
N ARG A 195 4.70 4.63 -7.96
CA ARG A 195 5.63 5.70 -7.57
C ARG A 195 6.92 5.64 -8.37
N VAL A 196 7.58 6.79 -8.48
CA VAL A 196 8.91 6.86 -9.09
C VAL A 196 9.88 5.97 -8.28
N PRO A 197 10.71 5.13 -8.90
CA PRO A 197 11.12 5.14 -10.31
C PRO A 197 10.28 4.29 -11.28
N VAL A 198 9.32 3.50 -10.82
CA VAL A 198 8.60 2.54 -11.66
C VAL A 198 7.52 3.21 -12.51
N ASP A 199 6.66 4.00 -11.91
CA ASP A 199 5.65 4.79 -12.61
C ASP A 199 5.65 6.24 -12.12
N ASN A 200 5.05 7.13 -12.91
CA ASN A 200 4.86 8.52 -12.52
C ASN A 200 3.44 8.96 -12.91
N PRO A 201 2.53 9.09 -11.96
CA PRO A 201 1.15 9.48 -12.23
C PRO A 201 1.01 10.88 -12.85
N ALA A 202 2.03 11.74 -12.71
CA ALA A 202 2.02 13.07 -13.31
C ALA A 202 2.44 13.08 -14.79
N THR A 203 2.88 11.95 -15.36
CA THR A 203 3.36 11.87 -16.74
C THR A 203 2.38 11.07 -17.58
N HIS A 204 1.52 11.75 -18.32
CA HIS A 204 0.53 11.15 -19.22
C HIS A 204 1.14 10.85 -20.61
N LEU A 205 2.21 10.08 -20.65
CA LEU A 205 2.81 9.60 -21.89
C LEU A 205 2.31 8.18 -22.19
N GLU A 206 1.63 8.01 -23.29
CA GLU A 206 0.98 6.76 -23.75
C GLU A 206 1.87 5.53 -23.66
N LEU A 207 3.12 5.67 -24.03
CA LEU A 207 4.09 4.56 -24.04
C LEU A 207 4.59 4.17 -22.64
N THR A 208 4.31 4.94 -21.60
CA THR A 208 4.89 4.74 -20.27
C THR A 208 3.85 4.64 -19.13
N MET A 209 2.57 4.83 -19.44
CA MET A 209 1.48 4.73 -18.46
C MET A 209 1.25 3.27 -18.06
N ILE A 210 1.02 3.04 -16.77
CA ILE A 210 0.65 1.74 -16.21
C ILE A 210 -0.69 1.90 -15.47
N HIS A 211 -0.68 2.47 -14.28
CA HIS A 211 -1.87 2.59 -13.43
C HIS A 211 -2.93 3.54 -14.00
N GLU A 212 -2.52 4.69 -14.51
CA GLU A 212 -3.45 5.64 -15.13
C GLU A 212 -4.17 5.03 -16.34
N ALA A 213 -3.50 4.16 -17.10
CA ALA A 213 -4.12 3.48 -18.24
C ALA A 213 -5.24 2.52 -17.85
N LEU A 214 -5.22 1.98 -16.63
CA LEU A 214 -6.26 1.07 -16.13
C LEU A 214 -7.58 1.79 -15.80
N ILE A 215 -7.50 3.06 -15.42
CA ILE A 215 -8.65 3.82 -14.93
C ILE A 215 -9.20 4.85 -15.92
N LEU A 216 -8.61 4.97 -17.12
CA LEU A 216 -8.98 5.97 -18.14
C LEU A 216 -10.46 5.95 -18.51
N GLU A 217 -11.08 4.79 -18.55
CA GLU A 217 -12.48 4.61 -18.96
C GLU A 217 -13.48 4.84 -17.80
N TYR A 218 -12.97 5.03 -16.58
CA TYR A 218 -13.82 5.26 -15.42
C TYR A 218 -14.15 6.74 -15.26
N SER A 219 -15.35 7.05 -14.79
CA SER A 219 -15.82 8.41 -14.55
C SER A 219 -16.70 8.50 -13.29
N GLY A 220 -16.92 9.72 -12.80
CA GLY A 220 -17.81 10.01 -11.70
C GLY A 220 -17.49 9.16 -10.45
N ARG A 221 -18.50 8.56 -9.84
CA ARG A 221 -18.38 7.79 -8.59
C ARG A 221 -17.44 6.57 -8.68
N HIS A 222 -17.41 5.88 -9.84
CA HIS A 222 -16.53 4.73 -10.01
C HIS A 222 -15.05 5.14 -9.99
N LEU A 223 -14.70 6.25 -10.64
CA LEU A 223 -13.36 6.83 -10.58
C LEU A 223 -13.03 7.30 -9.16
N ALA A 224 -13.98 7.93 -8.45
CA ALA A 224 -13.77 8.32 -7.05
C ALA A 224 -13.41 7.14 -6.15
N LEU A 225 -14.09 6.01 -6.32
CA LEU A 225 -13.78 4.79 -5.56
C LEU A 225 -12.38 4.28 -5.87
N LEU A 226 -11.95 4.26 -7.13
CA LEU A 226 -10.61 3.80 -7.52
C LEU A 226 -9.51 4.72 -7.00
N GLU A 227 -9.70 6.05 -7.07
CA GLU A 227 -8.79 7.04 -6.51
C GLU A 227 -8.67 6.90 -4.97
N TRP A 228 -9.80 6.64 -4.31
CA TRP A 228 -9.79 6.38 -2.86
C TRP A 228 -9.09 5.06 -2.54
N ALA A 229 -9.34 4.01 -3.31
CA ALA A 229 -8.65 2.72 -3.18
C ALA A 229 -7.13 2.86 -3.37
N ALA A 230 -6.68 3.64 -4.34
CA ALA A 230 -5.27 3.94 -4.54
C ALA A 230 -4.65 4.65 -3.32
N SER A 231 -5.39 5.59 -2.72
CA SER A 231 -4.97 6.25 -1.48
C SER A 231 -4.88 5.27 -0.30
N LEU A 232 -5.88 4.37 -0.16
CA LEU A 232 -5.88 3.30 0.85
C LEU A 232 -4.74 2.32 0.65
N LYS A 233 -4.41 1.97 -0.60
CA LYS A 233 -3.26 1.11 -0.93
C LYS A 233 -1.96 1.73 -0.45
N LEU A 234 -1.73 3.01 -0.73
CA LEU A 234 -0.54 3.72 -0.26
C LEU A 234 -0.48 3.76 1.27
N PHE A 235 -1.61 4.02 1.93
CA PHE A 235 -1.70 4.01 3.39
C PHE A 235 -1.40 2.62 3.96
N ALA A 236 -1.99 1.56 3.40
CA ALA A 236 -1.77 0.18 3.84
C ALA A 236 -0.29 -0.24 3.70
N TYR A 237 0.35 0.05 2.56
CA TYR A 237 1.79 -0.21 2.39
C TYR A 237 2.65 0.62 3.35
N SER A 238 2.30 1.88 3.60
CA SER A 238 3.02 2.71 4.57
C SER A 238 2.88 2.16 5.98
N CYS A 239 1.67 1.78 6.40
CA CYS A 239 1.42 1.18 7.71
C CYS A 239 2.10 -0.18 7.86
N LEU A 240 2.08 -1.02 6.83
CA LEU A 240 2.78 -2.30 6.82
C LEU A 240 4.29 -2.12 7.01
N GLY A 241 4.89 -1.17 6.28
CA GLY A 241 6.30 -0.83 6.44
C GLY A 241 6.63 -0.32 7.84
N LEU A 242 5.78 0.54 8.41
CA LEU A 242 5.94 1.03 9.78
C LEU A 242 5.79 -0.09 10.81
N ALA A 243 4.82 -0.98 10.63
CA ALA A 243 4.58 -2.11 11.53
C ALA A 243 5.72 -3.13 11.53
N LEU A 244 6.37 -3.37 10.39
CA LEU A 244 7.46 -4.34 10.26
C LEU A 244 8.83 -3.77 10.65
N PHE A 245 9.13 -2.52 10.27
CA PHE A 245 10.48 -1.95 10.41
C PHE A 245 10.58 -0.89 11.51
N LEU A 246 9.47 -0.31 11.95
CA LEU A 246 9.38 0.69 13.02
C LEU A 246 8.20 0.38 13.97
N PRO A 247 8.18 -0.81 14.62
CA PRO A 247 7.00 -1.32 15.34
C PRO A 247 6.68 -0.56 16.64
N TRP A 248 7.47 0.40 17.06
CA TRP A 248 7.28 1.12 18.33
C TRP A 248 5.99 1.95 18.35
N GLY A 249 5.36 2.04 19.55
CA GLY A 249 4.18 2.86 19.78
C GLY A 249 2.88 2.26 19.22
N VAL A 250 2.86 0.95 19.02
CA VAL A 250 1.63 0.17 18.84
C VAL A 250 1.14 -0.22 20.23
N ALA A 251 -0.15 -0.01 20.51
CA ALA A 251 -0.72 -0.30 21.83
C ALA A 251 -0.85 -1.79 22.07
N GLU A 252 -0.51 -2.22 23.27
CA GLU A 252 -0.74 -3.58 23.74
C GLU A 252 -2.22 -3.85 24.06
N ALA A 253 -2.55 -5.13 24.17
CA ALA A 253 -3.88 -5.56 24.61
C ALA A 253 -4.23 -4.96 25.96
N HIS A 254 -5.42 -4.35 26.07
CA HIS A 254 -5.98 -3.81 27.31
C HIS A 254 -5.38 -2.50 27.86
N ALA A 255 -4.56 -1.77 27.10
CA ALA A 255 -3.97 -0.50 27.52
C ALA A 255 -4.64 0.72 26.83
N PRO A 256 -5.75 1.28 27.36
CA PRO A 256 -6.49 2.36 26.70
C PRO A 256 -5.67 3.66 26.57
N LEU A 257 -4.75 3.92 27.50
CA LEU A 257 -3.87 5.09 27.44
C LEU A 257 -2.87 4.98 26.28
N GLU A 258 -2.34 3.78 26.05
CA GLU A 258 -1.42 3.52 24.94
C GLU A 258 -2.11 3.67 23.59
N LEU A 259 -3.38 3.27 23.47
CA LEU A 259 -4.17 3.46 22.26
C LEU A 259 -4.34 4.94 21.90
N VAL A 260 -4.53 5.82 22.90
CA VAL A 260 -4.61 7.27 22.69
C VAL A 260 -3.26 7.83 22.22
N LEU A 261 -2.15 7.32 22.76
CA LEU A 261 -0.80 7.74 22.38
C LEU A 261 -0.35 7.13 21.04
N ALA A 262 -0.88 5.97 20.65
CA ALA A 262 -0.55 5.31 19.39
C ALA A 262 -0.98 6.16 18.17
N LEU A 263 -2.10 6.87 18.24
CA LEU A 263 -2.59 7.68 17.13
C LEU A 263 -1.63 8.84 16.75
N PRO A 264 -1.19 9.73 17.66
CA PRO A 264 -0.23 10.78 17.33
C PRO A 264 1.13 10.21 16.90
N VAL A 265 1.56 9.09 17.45
CA VAL A 265 2.79 8.40 17.03
C VAL A 265 2.65 7.89 15.60
N LEU A 266 1.52 7.28 15.23
CA LEU A 266 1.23 6.84 13.88
C LEU A 266 1.24 8.03 12.89
N ILE A 267 0.57 9.14 13.25
CA ILE A 267 0.53 10.34 12.42
C ILE A 267 1.94 10.89 12.18
N LEU A 268 2.75 10.96 13.24
CA LEU A 268 4.13 11.42 13.13
C LEU A 268 4.97 10.52 12.20
N LYS A 269 4.87 9.20 12.38
CA LYS A 269 5.56 8.21 11.52
C LYS A 269 5.12 8.31 10.07
N LEU A 270 3.82 8.43 9.80
CA LEU A 270 3.28 8.62 8.45
C LEU A 270 3.73 9.95 7.84
N ALA A 271 3.80 11.01 8.63
CA ALA A 271 4.29 12.31 8.16
C ALA A 271 5.78 12.23 7.75
N LEU A 272 6.61 11.62 8.57
CA LEU A 272 8.04 11.41 8.27
C LEU A 272 8.23 10.45 7.08
N GLY A 273 7.49 9.33 7.04
CA GLY A 273 7.50 8.38 5.92
C GLY A 273 7.06 9.02 4.61
N GLY A 274 6.00 9.85 4.64
CA GLY A 274 5.52 10.60 3.48
C GLY A 274 6.54 11.63 2.97
N MET A 275 7.25 12.32 3.89
CA MET A 275 8.34 13.22 3.54
C MET A 275 9.51 12.46 2.88
N LEU A 276 9.89 11.32 3.44
CA LEU A 276 10.94 10.46 2.87
C LEU A 276 10.54 9.94 1.49
N LEU A 277 9.30 9.50 1.32
CA LEU A 277 8.75 9.07 0.03
C LEU A 277 8.84 10.21 -1.00
N ALA A 278 8.42 11.42 -0.65
CA ALA A 278 8.51 12.59 -1.53
C ALA A 278 9.97 12.91 -1.91
N ALA A 279 10.91 12.79 -0.96
CA ALA A 279 12.33 12.95 -1.23
C ALA A 279 12.88 11.89 -2.19
N MET A 280 12.49 10.62 -2.01
CA MET A 280 12.86 9.53 -2.91
C MET A 280 12.30 9.74 -4.31
N GLU A 281 11.04 10.17 -4.44
CA GLU A 281 10.42 10.49 -5.74
C GLU A 281 11.10 11.65 -6.47
N THR A 282 11.61 12.65 -5.73
CA THR A 282 12.28 13.80 -6.34
C THR A 282 13.75 13.53 -6.67
N ALA A 283 14.39 12.63 -5.94
CA ALA A 283 15.79 12.25 -6.17
C ALA A 283 15.95 11.25 -7.33
N ASN A 284 14.90 10.47 -7.64
CA ASN A 284 14.94 9.43 -8.66
C ASN A 284 14.26 9.88 -9.95
N ALA A 285 14.81 9.44 -11.09
CA ALA A 285 14.17 9.58 -12.40
C ALA A 285 13.32 8.35 -12.72
N LYS A 286 12.23 8.54 -13.49
CA LYS A 286 11.41 7.44 -14.00
C LYS A 286 12.28 6.51 -14.87
N MET A 287 12.25 5.22 -14.56
CA MET A 287 12.96 4.21 -15.37
C MET A 287 12.13 3.81 -16.59
N ARG A 288 12.81 3.23 -17.57
CA ARG A 288 12.15 2.63 -18.72
C ARG A 288 11.41 1.37 -18.31
N ILE A 289 10.23 1.14 -18.86
CA ILE A 289 9.36 0.03 -18.48
C ILE A 289 10.02 -1.35 -18.57
N PHE A 290 10.93 -1.53 -19.51
CA PHE A 290 11.68 -2.78 -19.68
C PHE A 290 12.67 -3.09 -18.56
N ARG A 291 13.02 -2.10 -17.71
CA ARG A 291 13.86 -2.27 -16.52
C ARG A 291 13.07 -2.58 -15.25
N VAL A 292 11.75 -2.46 -15.30
CA VAL A 292 10.89 -2.78 -14.14
C VAL A 292 11.03 -4.23 -13.68
N PRO A 293 11.09 -5.24 -14.59
CA PRO A 293 11.38 -6.61 -14.17
C PRO A 293 12.73 -6.80 -13.50
N GLU A 294 13.78 -6.12 -13.95
CA GLU A 294 15.12 -6.15 -13.32
C GLU A 294 15.06 -5.55 -11.89
N PHE A 295 14.35 -4.43 -11.75
CA PHE A 295 14.15 -3.75 -10.47
C PHE A 295 13.42 -4.65 -9.47
N LEU A 296 12.28 -5.24 -9.86
CA LEU A 296 11.50 -6.13 -9.01
C LEU A 296 12.20 -7.48 -8.78
N GLY A 297 12.92 -8.00 -9.78
CA GLY A 297 13.79 -9.18 -9.64
C GLY A 297 14.89 -8.95 -8.59
N THR A 298 15.48 -7.75 -8.58
CA THR A 298 16.46 -7.38 -7.54
C THR A 298 15.80 -7.31 -6.16
N ALA A 299 14.59 -6.75 -6.05
CA ALA A 299 13.84 -6.73 -4.81
C ALA A 299 13.54 -8.15 -4.30
N PHE A 300 13.13 -9.05 -5.20
CA PHE A 300 12.90 -10.45 -4.86
C PHE A 300 14.18 -11.14 -4.37
N LEU A 301 15.30 -10.96 -5.05
CA LEU A 301 16.59 -11.53 -4.64
C LEU A 301 17.04 -10.99 -3.27
N LEU A 302 16.88 -9.69 -3.02
CA LEU A 302 17.19 -9.11 -1.70
C LEU A 302 16.31 -9.72 -0.60
N ALA A 303 15.02 -9.92 -0.85
CA ALA A 303 14.12 -10.56 0.10
C ALA A 303 14.53 -12.03 0.38
N VAL A 304 14.91 -12.78 -0.66
CA VAL A 304 15.43 -14.15 -0.52
C VAL A 304 16.75 -14.16 0.28
N ILE A 305 17.66 -13.22 0.00
CA ILE A 305 18.90 -13.08 0.78
C ILE A 305 18.55 -12.79 2.25
N GLY A 306 17.56 -11.97 2.55
CA GLY A 306 17.09 -11.73 3.91
C GLY A 306 16.68 -13.02 4.62
N VAL A 307 15.88 -13.88 3.97
CA VAL A 307 15.49 -15.19 4.49
C VAL A 307 16.73 -16.08 4.74
N LEU A 308 17.62 -16.17 3.75
CA LEU A 308 18.83 -17.00 3.85
C LEU A 308 19.76 -16.54 4.97
N VAL A 309 19.96 -15.23 5.10
CA VAL A 309 20.77 -14.66 6.20
C VAL A 309 20.19 -15.00 7.56
N HIS A 310 18.86 -14.94 7.72
CA HIS A 310 18.21 -15.35 8.97
C HIS A 310 18.47 -16.83 9.29
N ILE A 311 18.30 -17.73 8.30
CA ILE A 311 18.50 -19.17 8.47
C ILE A 311 19.96 -19.50 8.77
N LEU A 312 20.93 -18.85 8.11
CA LEU A 312 22.34 -19.12 8.25
C LEU A 312 22.93 -18.57 9.55
N LEU A 313 22.47 -17.43 10.01
CA LEU A 313 22.94 -16.83 11.26
C LEU A 313 22.28 -17.44 12.50
N GLY A 314 21.24 -18.26 12.33
CA GLY A 314 20.52 -18.92 13.41
C GLY A 314 19.83 -17.94 14.37
N ALA A 315 19.53 -16.74 13.88
CA ALA A 315 19.03 -15.63 14.69
C ALA A 315 17.51 -15.72 14.86
#